data_6b8ce600dd83729f3dda4eb7b4808cb8
#
_entry.id   6b8ce600dd83729f3dda4eb7b4808cb8
#
_cell.length_a   1.000
_cell.length_b   1.000
_cell.length_c   1.000
_cell.angle_alpha   90.00
_cell.angle_beta   90.00
_cell.angle_gamma   90.00
#
_symmetry.space_group_name_H-M   'P 1'
#
loop_
_entity.id
_entity.type
_entity.pdbx_description
1 polymer ?
#
loop_
_entity_poly.entity_id
_entity_poly.type
_entity_poly.pdbx_seq_one_letter_code
_entity_poly.pdbx_strand_id
1 'polypeptide(L)'
;IDRGMIAIDAKIFSEIVRKLPDNEVTIETLDNLQTVITCEKAKFDIAGKPGDEFAYLPIIEKEDSIEVSQFTLKEVIRQTIFSISDSESNKLMTGELFDISDNILKVVSLDGHRISIRKVPLKKSVADRKLVVPGKTLIEISKILSGEAENVVSISYTKNHIVFEFDNTIVVSRLI
;
A
#
# COMPACT_ATOMS: atom_id res chain seq x y z
N ILE A 1 -14.59 30.81 -3.18
CA ILE A 1 -14.50 29.33 -3.16
C ILE A 1 -14.24 28.96 -1.72
N ASP A 2 -15.20 28.31 -1.10
CA ASP A 2 -15.06 27.83 0.28
C ASP A 2 -14.24 26.55 0.29
N ARG A 3 -13.41 26.38 1.31
CA ARG A 3 -12.63 25.16 1.50
C ARG A 3 -13.46 24.16 2.29
N GLY A 4 -13.50 22.93 1.83
CA GLY A 4 -14.20 21.86 2.49
C GLY A 4 -13.52 20.52 2.29
N MET A 5 -14.03 19.50 2.97
CA MET A 5 -13.57 18.13 2.84
C MET A 5 -14.77 17.20 2.72
N ILE A 6 -14.77 16.34 1.71
CA ILE A 6 -15.81 15.36 1.45
C ILE A 6 -15.18 13.99 1.15
N ALA A 7 -15.81 12.94 1.60
CA ALA A 7 -15.46 11.57 1.24
C ALA A 7 -16.43 11.05 0.18
N ILE A 8 -15.92 10.54 -0.94
CA ILE A 8 -16.70 9.99 -2.04
C ILE A 8 -16.24 8.57 -2.37
N ASP A 9 -17.08 7.78 -3.04
CA ASP A 9 -16.70 6.42 -3.46
C ASP A 9 -15.60 6.47 -4.52
N ALA A 10 -14.43 5.94 -4.15
CA ALA A 10 -13.23 5.99 -4.97
C ALA A 10 -13.37 5.20 -6.28
N LYS A 11 -14.13 4.11 -6.29
CA LYS A 11 -14.33 3.28 -7.49
C LYS A 11 -15.20 4.01 -8.49
N ILE A 12 -16.33 4.57 -8.06
CA ILE A 12 -17.23 5.35 -8.91
C ILE A 12 -16.50 6.57 -9.45
N PHE A 13 -15.80 7.32 -8.60
CA PHE A 13 -15.02 8.47 -9.00
C PHE A 13 -13.96 8.11 -10.04
N SER A 14 -13.20 7.05 -9.82
CA SER A 14 -12.18 6.57 -10.77
C SER A 14 -12.77 6.13 -12.11
N GLU A 15 -13.93 5.47 -12.11
CA GLU A 15 -14.62 5.08 -13.35
C GLU A 15 -15.11 6.28 -14.15
N ILE A 16 -15.61 7.31 -13.48
CA ILE A 16 -16.02 8.57 -14.13
C ILE A 16 -14.81 9.25 -14.75
N VAL A 17 -13.76 9.51 -13.96
CA VAL A 17 -12.57 10.24 -14.42
C VAL A 17 -11.91 9.57 -15.63
N ARG A 18 -11.86 8.24 -15.66
CA ARG A 18 -11.30 7.49 -16.80
C ARG A 18 -12.09 7.64 -18.11
N LYS A 19 -13.36 8.04 -18.03
CA LYS A 19 -14.26 8.17 -19.18
C LYS A 19 -14.48 9.63 -19.59
N LEU A 20 -13.95 10.58 -18.83
CA LEU A 20 -14.03 11.99 -19.21
C LEU A 20 -13.15 12.27 -20.42
N PRO A 21 -13.55 13.19 -21.30
CA PRO A 21 -12.70 13.70 -22.37
C PRO A 21 -11.49 14.45 -21.80
N ASP A 22 -10.43 14.57 -22.60
CA ASP A 22 -9.21 15.29 -22.23
C ASP A 22 -9.44 16.80 -22.33
N ASN A 23 -10.14 17.34 -21.34
CA ASN A 23 -10.48 18.75 -21.22
C ASN A 23 -10.59 19.16 -19.75
N GLU A 24 -10.85 20.44 -19.50
CA GLU A 24 -11.05 20.97 -18.15
C GLU A 24 -12.20 20.27 -17.42
N VAL A 25 -11.95 19.85 -16.19
CA VAL A 25 -12.93 19.19 -15.32
C VAL A 25 -13.24 20.10 -14.14
N THR A 26 -14.50 20.38 -13.94
CA THR A 26 -14.98 21.10 -12.75
C THR A 26 -15.58 20.11 -11.77
N ILE A 27 -15.14 20.18 -10.51
CA ILE A 27 -15.66 19.36 -9.40
C ILE A 27 -16.20 20.31 -8.34
N GLU A 28 -17.47 20.21 -8.03
CA GLU A 28 -18.15 21.03 -7.04
C GLU A 28 -18.84 20.13 -6.01
N THR A 29 -18.76 20.52 -4.73
CA THR A 29 -19.50 19.88 -3.65
C THR A 29 -20.61 20.81 -3.18
N LEU A 30 -21.82 20.29 -3.14
CA LEU A 30 -23.00 21.02 -2.70
C LEU A 30 -23.23 20.82 -1.19
N ASP A 31 -24.02 21.68 -0.56
CA ASP A 31 -24.35 21.63 0.88
C ASP A 31 -25.01 20.32 1.32
N ASN A 32 -25.65 19.62 0.40
CA ASN A 32 -26.27 18.31 0.62
C ASN A 32 -25.27 17.14 0.49
N LEU A 33 -23.96 17.39 0.49
CA LEU A 33 -22.89 16.42 0.31
C LEU A 33 -22.87 15.72 -1.05
N GLN A 34 -23.57 16.26 -2.04
CA GLN A 34 -23.51 15.78 -3.41
C GLN A 34 -22.32 16.41 -4.13
N THR A 35 -21.50 15.59 -4.79
CA THR A 35 -20.38 16.04 -5.60
C THR A 35 -20.76 15.97 -7.08
N VAL A 36 -20.71 17.11 -7.73
CA VAL A 36 -21.01 17.29 -9.16
C VAL A 36 -19.70 17.36 -9.93
N ILE A 37 -19.55 16.53 -10.93
CA ILE A 37 -18.39 16.49 -11.82
C ILE A 37 -18.87 16.86 -13.22
N THR A 38 -18.33 17.93 -13.78
CA THR A 38 -18.67 18.39 -15.13
C THR A 38 -17.44 18.47 -16.01
N CYS A 39 -17.58 18.00 -17.24
CA CYS A 39 -16.57 18.14 -18.29
C CYS A 39 -17.30 18.27 -19.63
N GLU A 40 -17.16 19.39 -20.31
CA GLU A 40 -17.90 19.72 -21.53
C GLU A 40 -19.43 19.55 -21.35
N LYS A 41 -20.02 18.57 -22.05
CA LYS A 41 -21.47 18.23 -21.96
C LYS A 41 -21.74 17.11 -20.95
N ALA A 42 -20.72 16.48 -20.43
CA ALA A 42 -20.88 15.41 -19.45
C ALA A 42 -21.06 15.98 -18.04
N LYS A 43 -22.04 15.44 -17.32
CA LYS A 43 -22.30 15.78 -15.92
C LYS A 43 -22.59 14.50 -15.15
N PHE A 44 -21.94 14.37 -14.00
CA PHE A 44 -22.11 13.24 -13.09
C PHE A 44 -22.33 13.75 -11.67
N ASP A 45 -23.20 13.07 -10.95
CA ASP A 45 -23.50 13.36 -9.55
C ASP A 45 -23.12 12.14 -8.69
N ILE A 46 -22.31 12.36 -7.66
CA ILE A 46 -21.88 11.33 -6.70
C ILE A 46 -22.34 11.76 -5.31
N ALA A 47 -23.04 10.86 -4.60
CA ALA A 47 -23.32 11.06 -3.19
C ALA A 47 -22.04 10.93 -2.38
N GLY A 48 -21.75 11.92 -1.54
CA GLY A 48 -20.63 11.95 -0.64
C GLY A 48 -21.05 11.74 0.82
N LYS A 49 -20.02 11.71 1.69
CA LYS A 49 -20.15 11.73 3.14
C LYS A 49 -19.31 12.86 3.71
N PRO A 50 -19.57 13.34 4.92
CA PRO A 50 -18.70 14.30 5.60
C PRO A 50 -17.25 13.78 5.62
N GLY A 51 -16.29 14.65 5.31
CA GLY A 51 -14.89 14.26 5.23
C GLY A 51 -14.28 13.87 6.57
N ASP A 52 -14.83 14.33 7.69
CA ASP A 52 -14.44 13.97 9.05
C ASP A 52 -14.84 12.54 9.43
N GLU A 53 -15.79 11.93 8.72
CA GLU A 53 -16.12 10.51 8.89
C GLU A 53 -15.11 9.58 8.18
N PHE A 54 -14.18 10.13 7.39
CA PHE A 54 -13.15 9.33 6.74
C PHE A 54 -12.14 8.82 7.76
N ALA A 55 -11.84 7.52 7.69
CA ALA A 55 -10.85 6.92 8.57
C ALA A 55 -9.46 7.52 8.31
N TYR A 56 -8.90 8.18 9.31
CA TYR A 56 -7.52 8.65 9.25
C TYR A 56 -6.54 7.48 9.39
N LEU A 57 -5.38 7.63 8.75
CA LEU A 57 -4.26 6.72 9.01
C LEU A 57 -3.92 6.78 10.51
N PRO A 58 -3.73 5.63 11.17
CA PRO A 58 -3.29 5.63 12.56
C PRO A 58 -1.95 6.36 12.66
N ILE A 59 -1.76 7.15 13.72
CA ILE A 59 -0.45 7.70 14.07
C ILE A 59 0.40 6.51 14.52
N ILE A 60 1.42 6.18 13.73
CA ILE A 60 2.32 5.07 14.00
C ILE A 60 3.63 5.66 14.50
N GLU A 61 3.92 5.45 15.77
CA GLU A 61 5.25 5.72 16.33
C GLU A 61 6.21 4.65 15.78
N LYS A 62 7.11 5.07 14.92
CA LYS A 62 8.08 4.17 14.26
C LYS A 62 9.13 3.76 15.29
N GLU A 63 9.20 2.47 15.60
CA GLU A 63 10.22 1.93 16.51
C GLU A 63 11.57 1.77 15.77
N ASP A 64 11.56 1.09 14.62
CA ASP A 64 12.72 0.79 13.80
C ASP A 64 12.38 0.92 12.31
N SER A 65 13.40 1.08 11.47
CA SER A 65 13.23 1.11 10.02
C SER A 65 14.40 0.46 9.29
N ILE A 66 14.11 -0.15 8.16
CA ILE A 66 15.09 -0.63 7.18
C ILE A 66 14.89 0.11 5.85
N GLU A 67 15.95 0.23 5.09
CA GLU A 67 15.95 0.82 3.76
C GLU A 67 16.39 -0.20 2.73
N VAL A 68 15.61 -0.36 1.68
CA VAL A 68 15.96 -1.19 0.52
C VAL A 68 15.63 -0.42 -0.76
N SER A 69 16.26 -0.75 -1.88
CA SER A 69 15.86 -0.11 -3.14
C SER A 69 14.47 -0.62 -3.56
N GLN A 70 13.70 0.25 -4.20
CA GLN A 70 12.37 -0.10 -4.72
C GLN A 70 12.44 -1.27 -5.71
N PHE A 71 13.44 -1.26 -6.59
CA PHE A 71 13.72 -2.37 -7.51
C PHE A 71 13.95 -3.67 -6.74
N THR A 72 14.80 -3.66 -5.70
CA THR A 72 15.09 -4.86 -4.92
C THR A 72 13.84 -5.40 -4.23
N LEU A 73 13.05 -4.54 -3.58
CA LEU A 73 11.81 -4.98 -2.92
C LEU A 73 10.80 -5.54 -3.92
N LYS A 74 10.63 -4.88 -5.07
CA LYS A 74 9.75 -5.35 -6.16
C LYS A 74 10.16 -6.74 -6.65
N GLU A 75 11.46 -6.96 -6.89
CA GLU A 75 11.99 -8.25 -7.33
C GLU A 75 11.86 -9.34 -6.26
N VAL A 76 12.09 -8.99 -4.98
CA VAL A 76 11.87 -9.91 -3.85
C VAL A 76 10.43 -10.39 -3.84
N ILE A 77 9.46 -9.47 -3.83
CA ILE A 77 8.05 -9.80 -3.84
C ILE A 77 7.71 -10.66 -5.07
N ARG A 78 8.12 -10.26 -6.27
CA ARG A 78 7.87 -11.02 -7.50
C ARG A 78 8.38 -12.46 -7.45
N GLN A 79 9.52 -12.68 -6.76
CA GLN A 79 10.18 -13.99 -6.67
C GLN A 79 9.67 -14.86 -5.53
N THR A 80 8.86 -14.34 -4.62
CA THR A 80 8.40 -15.07 -3.45
C THR A 80 6.88 -15.15 -3.35
N ILE A 81 6.14 -14.13 -3.72
CA ILE A 81 4.70 -13.98 -3.48
C ILE A 81 3.84 -15.14 -4.05
N PHE A 82 4.27 -15.79 -5.14
CA PHE A 82 3.51 -16.89 -5.76
C PHE A 82 3.44 -18.15 -4.87
N SER A 83 4.22 -18.22 -3.79
CA SER A 83 4.23 -19.35 -2.87
C SER A 83 3.40 -19.12 -1.61
N ILE A 84 2.67 -17.99 -1.48
CA ILE A 84 1.70 -17.83 -0.38
C ILE A 84 0.46 -18.71 -0.61
N SER A 85 -0.27 -18.99 0.47
CA SER A 85 -1.53 -19.74 0.40
C SER A 85 -2.69 -18.81 0.05
N ASP A 86 -3.59 -19.29 -0.81
CA ASP A 86 -4.88 -18.65 -1.08
C ASP A 86 -5.93 -18.98 -0.01
N SER A 87 -5.65 -20.00 0.84
CA SER A 87 -6.56 -20.45 1.88
C SER A 87 -6.35 -19.69 3.19
N GLU A 88 -7.43 -19.15 3.73
CA GLU A 88 -7.43 -18.47 5.04
C GLU A 88 -7.45 -19.44 6.24
N SER A 89 -7.42 -20.75 6.03
CA SER A 89 -7.38 -21.75 7.10
C SER A 89 -6.15 -21.57 8.01
N ASN A 90 -5.04 -21.11 7.45
CA ASN A 90 -3.88 -20.66 8.20
C ASN A 90 -3.46 -19.25 7.71
N LYS A 91 -3.86 -18.22 8.43
CA LYS A 91 -3.61 -16.83 8.06
C LYS A 91 -2.13 -16.51 7.91
N LEU A 92 -1.24 -17.13 8.66
CA LEU A 92 0.20 -16.89 8.53
C LEU A 92 0.73 -17.23 7.14
N MET A 93 0.13 -18.22 6.47
CA MET A 93 0.53 -18.62 5.12
C MET A 93 -0.02 -17.71 4.01
N THR A 94 -0.97 -16.82 4.32
CA THR A 94 -1.49 -15.84 3.36
C THR A 94 -0.62 -14.58 3.24
N GLY A 95 0.49 -14.54 3.97
CA GLY A 95 1.47 -13.47 3.96
C GLY A 95 2.88 -13.98 3.73
N GLU A 96 3.82 -13.04 3.68
CA GLU A 96 5.25 -13.32 3.62
C GLU A 96 5.90 -12.98 4.95
N LEU A 97 6.74 -13.88 5.45
CA LEU A 97 7.59 -13.62 6.62
C LEU A 97 8.77 -12.73 6.20
N PHE A 98 8.86 -11.56 6.81
CA PHE A 98 10.05 -10.73 6.82
C PHE A 98 10.84 -11.04 8.08
N ASP A 99 11.91 -11.81 7.93
CA ASP A 99 12.82 -12.21 9.00
C ASP A 99 14.10 -11.35 8.87
N ILE A 100 14.24 -10.40 9.78
CA ILE A 100 15.35 -9.46 9.83
C ILE A 100 16.30 -9.94 10.90
N SER A 101 17.50 -10.35 10.52
CA SER A 101 18.56 -10.78 11.41
C SER A 101 19.93 -10.67 10.72
N ASP A 102 20.99 -10.45 11.49
CA ASP A 102 22.37 -10.40 10.99
C ASP A 102 22.57 -9.45 9.79
N ASN A 103 21.90 -8.31 9.79
CA ASN A 103 21.89 -7.35 8.66
C ASN A 103 21.37 -7.95 7.34
N ILE A 104 20.49 -8.92 7.42
CA ILE A 104 19.83 -9.54 6.28
C ILE A 104 18.33 -9.47 6.47
N LEU A 105 17.63 -8.99 5.45
CA LEU A 105 16.20 -9.21 5.30
C LEU A 105 16.00 -10.52 4.54
N LYS A 106 15.47 -11.53 5.22
CA LYS A 106 15.07 -12.79 4.59
C LYS A 106 13.55 -12.79 4.43
N VAL A 107 13.08 -12.84 3.22
CA VAL A 107 11.65 -12.92 2.88
C VAL A 107 11.32 -14.37 2.54
N VAL A 108 10.28 -14.89 3.18
CA VAL A 108 9.85 -16.28 3.05
C VAL A 108 8.34 -16.34 2.83
N SER A 109 7.94 -17.12 1.87
CA SER A 109 6.53 -17.50 1.65
C SER A 109 6.40 -19.02 1.49
N LEU A 110 5.27 -19.56 1.92
CA LEU A 110 4.98 -21.00 1.83
C LEU A 110 3.47 -21.27 1.85
N ASP A 111 3.04 -22.37 1.24
CA ASP A 111 1.64 -22.84 1.24
C ASP A 111 1.47 -24.30 1.64
N GLY A 112 2.51 -24.94 2.17
CA GLY A 112 2.55 -26.37 2.53
C GLY A 112 3.03 -27.30 1.43
N HIS A 113 3.06 -26.86 0.15
CA HIS A 113 3.54 -27.61 -1.00
C HIS A 113 4.84 -27.06 -1.58
N ARG A 114 5.04 -25.77 -1.44
CA ARG A 114 6.20 -25.04 -1.96
C ARG A 114 6.64 -23.96 -0.97
N ILE A 115 7.90 -23.59 -1.05
CA ILE A 115 8.50 -22.52 -0.27
C ILE A 115 9.39 -21.68 -1.18
N SER A 116 9.30 -20.38 -1.05
CA SER A 116 10.19 -19.44 -1.72
C SER A 116 10.92 -18.61 -0.69
N ILE A 117 12.23 -18.45 -0.89
CA ILE A 117 13.09 -17.70 0.03
C ILE A 117 13.96 -16.73 -0.77
N ARG A 118 13.97 -15.47 -0.37
CA ARG A 118 14.89 -14.46 -0.90
C ARG A 118 15.60 -13.75 0.24
N LYS A 119 16.91 -13.53 0.09
CA LYS A 119 17.75 -12.81 1.06
C LYS A 119 18.25 -11.51 0.45
N VAL A 120 18.19 -10.44 1.22
CA VAL A 120 18.65 -9.11 0.84
C VAL A 120 19.57 -8.58 1.94
N PRO A 121 20.82 -8.23 1.65
CA PRO A 121 21.69 -7.60 2.62
C PRO A 121 21.18 -6.18 2.91
N LEU A 122 21.17 -5.80 4.19
CA LEU A 122 20.83 -4.48 4.66
C LEU A 122 22.09 -3.63 4.85
N LYS A 123 21.99 -2.35 4.56
CA LYS A 123 23.11 -1.41 4.69
C LYS A 123 23.39 -1.02 6.15
N LYS A 124 22.38 -1.08 7.01
CA LYS A 124 22.46 -0.70 8.42
C LYS A 124 22.10 -1.89 9.30
N SER A 125 22.75 -1.99 10.44
CA SER A 125 22.36 -2.94 11.48
C SER A 125 21.08 -2.47 12.14
N VAL A 126 20.14 -3.39 12.30
CA VAL A 126 18.86 -3.18 12.99
C VAL A 126 18.60 -4.35 13.92
N ALA A 127 17.72 -4.14 14.90
CA ALA A 127 17.34 -5.21 15.82
C ALA A 127 16.65 -6.37 15.09
N ASP A 128 16.87 -7.58 15.55
CA ASP A 128 16.23 -8.77 15.00
C ASP A 128 14.72 -8.71 15.15
N ARG A 129 14.02 -8.95 14.04
CA ARG A 129 12.55 -8.89 13.98
C ARG A 129 11.99 -9.93 13.01
N LYS A 130 10.82 -10.44 13.38
CA LYS A 130 10.01 -11.31 12.50
C LYS A 130 8.63 -10.73 12.36
N LEU A 131 8.24 -10.45 11.13
CA LEU A 131 6.98 -9.78 10.78
C LEU A 131 6.31 -10.59 9.68
N VAL A 132 5.02 -10.89 9.82
CA VAL A 132 4.27 -11.49 8.72
C VAL A 132 3.42 -10.42 8.05
N VAL A 133 3.80 -10.09 6.83
CA VAL A 133 3.19 -9.05 6.01
C VAL A 133 2.13 -9.66 5.11
N PRO A 134 0.87 -9.15 5.10
CA PRO A 134 -0.16 -9.69 4.24
C PRO A 134 0.24 -9.68 2.76
N GLY A 135 0.10 -10.82 2.09
CA GLY A 135 0.46 -10.96 0.67
C GLY A 135 -0.30 -9.98 -0.22
N LYS A 136 -1.56 -9.71 0.10
CA LYS A 136 -2.38 -8.73 -0.62
C LYS A 136 -1.76 -7.33 -0.60
N THR A 137 -1.24 -6.89 0.54
CA THR A 137 -0.51 -5.62 0.65
C THR A 137 0.73 -5.60 -0.23
N LEU A 138 1.53 -6.66 -0.19
CA LEU A 138 2.77 -6.77 -0.98
C LEU A 138 2.49 -6.79 -2.49
N ILE A 139 1.44 -7.49 -2.93
CA ILE A 139 1.01 -7.50 -4.33
C ILE A 139 0.69 -6.07 -4.81
N GLU A 140 -0.07 -5.31 -4.04
CA GLU A 140 -0.42 -3.95 -4.43
C GLU A 140 0.78 -3.00 -4.39
N ILE A 141 1.64 -3.10 -3.38
CA ILE A 141 2.89 -2.32 -3.30
C ILE A 141 3.77 -2.61 -4.53
N SER A 142 3.93 -3.88 -4.91
CA SER A 142 4.80 -4.25 -6.04
C SER A 142 4.38 -3.62 -7.37
N LYS A 143 3.11 -3.27 -7.53
CA LYS A 143 2.60 -2.61 -8.75
C LYS A 143 3.00 -1.14 -8.86
N ILE A 144 3.19 -0.47 -7.72
CA ILE A 144 3.47 0.97 -7.65
C ILE A 144 4.94 1.29 -7.37
N LEU A 145 5.75 0.31 -6.95
CA LEU A 145 7.19 0.49 -6.81
C LEU A 145 7.84 0.72 -8.17
N SER A 146 8.78 1.68 -8.22
CA SER A 146 9.57 1.92 -9.43
C SER A 146 10.49 0.74 -9.75
N GLY A 147 10.92 0.65 -11.02
CA GLY A 147 11.90 -0.34 -11.47
C GLY A 147 13.35 0.13 -11.32
N GLU A 148 13.60 1.29 -10.68
CA GLU A 148 14.91 1.90 -10.59
C GLU A 148 15.61 1.53 -9.28
N ALA A 149 16.87 1.15 -9.39
CA ALA A 149 17.65 0.68 -8.24
C ALA A 149 18.07 1.82 -7.28
N GLU A 150 18.07 3.06 -7.75
CA GLU A 150 18.48 4.24 -6.97
C GLU A 150 17.37 4.73 -6.05
N ASN A 151 16.10 4.47 -6.41
CA ASN A 151 14.96 4.84 -5.60
C ASN A 151 14.84 3.93 -4.39
N VAL A 152 14.67 4.53 -3.23
CA VAL A 152 14.65 3.82 -1.94
C VAL A 152 13.22 3.74 -1.40
N VAL A 153 12.89 2.64 -0.77
CA VAL A 153 11.74 2.49 0.11
C VAL A 153 12.20 2.35 1.55
N SER A 154 11.65 3.17 2.43
CA SER A 154 11.81 3.04 3.88
C SER A 154 10.69 2.15 4.41
N ILE A 155 11.05 1.12 5.14
CA ILE A 155 10.11 0.16 5.74
C ILE A 155 10.24 0.29 7.25
N SER A 156 9.24 0.89 7.88
CA SER A 156 9.14 1.02 9.32
C SER A 156 8.13 0.03 9.87
N TYR A 157 8.28 -0.38 11.10
CA TYR A 157 7.36 -1.34 11.70
C TYR A 157 7.18 -1.11 13.20
N THR A 158 6.04 -1.57 13.69
CA THR A 158 5.69 -1.67 15.10
C THR A 158 5.31 -3.11 15.42
N LYS A 159 4.80 -3.36 16.61
CA LYS A 159 4.27 -4.68 16.98
C LYS A 159 3.14 -5.16 16.07
N ASN A 160 2.31 -4.26 15.54
CA ASN A 160 1.06 -4.61 14.84
C ASN A 160 0.96 -4.07 13.41
N HIS A 161 1.86 -3.17 13.00
CA HIS A 161 1.80 -2.50 11.71
C HIS A 161 3.15 -2.47 11.02
N ILE A 162 3.10 -2.40 9.71
CA ILE A 162 4.23 -2.11 8.83
C ILE A 162 3.87 -0.92 7.95
N VAL A 163 4.83 -0.05 7.72
CA VAL A 163 4.70 1.17 6.93
C VAL A 163 5.75 1.17 5.84
N PHE A 164 5.33 1.38 4.61
CA PHE A 164 6.21 1.56 3.46
C PHE A 164 6.12 3.02 3.01
N GLU A 165 7.26 3.68 2.88
CA GLU A 165 7.35 5.09 2.47
C GLU A 165 8.31 5.22 1.28
N PHE A 166 7.80 5.75 0.18
CA PHE A 166 8.55 5.98 -1.07
C PHE A 166 7.80 6.99 -1.95
N ASP A 167 8.52 7.83 -2.67
CA ASP A 167 7.99 8.76 -3.68
C ASP A 167 6.75 9.56 -3.22
N ASN A 168 6.78 10.14 -2.01
CA ASN A 168 5.64 10.82 -1.37
C ASN A 168 4.41 9.92 -1.12
N THR A 169 4.57 8.61 -1.23
CA THR A 169 3.53 7.62 -0.95
C THR A 169 3.78 6.96 0.39
N ILE A 170 2.72 6.82 1.19
CA ILE A 170 2.74 6.10 2.47
C ILE A 170 1.70 4.98 2.39
N VAL A 171 2.15 3.76 2.60
CA VAL A 171 1.28 2.59 2.70
C VAL A 171 1.40 1.99 4.09
N VAL A 172 0.31 1.92 4.80
CA VAL A 172 0.22 1.30 6.12
C VAL A 172 -0.54 -0.01 6.02
N SER A 173 0.02 -1.07 6.57
CA SER A 173 -0.64 -2.38 6.65
C SER A 173 -0.59 -2.93 8.06
N ARG A 174 -1.66 -3.58 8.47
CA ARG A 174 -1.67 -4.37 9.68
C ARG A 174 -0.92 -5.68 9.43
N LEU A 175 -0.10 -6.11 10.40
CA LEU A 175 0.57 -7.40 10.36
C LEU A 175 -0.41 -8.54 10.70
N ILE A 176 -0.05 -9.76 10.26
CA ILE A 176 -0.80 -10.98 10.58
C ILE A 176 -0.32 -11.54 11.92
#